data_7bf1773b00d63fcf23086e30e8465d93
#
_entry.id   7bf1773b00d63fcf23086e30e8465d93
#
_cell.length_a   1.000
_cell.length_b   1.000
_cell.length_c   1.000
_cell.angle_alpha   90.00
_cell.angle_beta   90.00
_cell.angle_gamma   90.00
#
_symmetry.space_group_name_H-M   'P 1'
#
loop_
_entity.id
_entity.type
_entity.pdbx_description
1 polymer ?
#
loop_
_entity_poly.entity_id
_entity_poly.type
_entity_poly.pdbx_seq_one_letter_code
_entity_poly.pdbx_strand_id
1 'polypeptide(L)'
;MEKMKSKMVKSIMMLLALASSNYSYAQQATITVSNPTAAQRTELISLSMSEIKAKLGNATPKKGEAYIVKNKKGQQIGSQITYDGNLLIDASVRPHGSATYYVSIGKPYPQKVWATGALYKMRKDDLAWENDRCAYRVYGPALQRSGERSFGTDIWVKNTPDNVVYDRYIKDV
;
A
#
# COMPACT_ATOMS: atom_id res chain seq x y z
N MET A 1 84.91 26.91 0.14
CA MET A 1 84.42 25.52 0.14
C MET A 1 83.10 25.50 0.95
N GLU A 2 82.00 25.77 0.33
CA GLU A 2 80.71 25.91 0.98
C GLU A 2 79.81 24.74 0.60
N LYS A 3 79.40 24.01 1.63
CA LYS A 3 78.55 22.80 1.48
C LYS A 3 77.09 23.28 1.24
N MET A 4 76.57 23.11 0.04
CA MET A 4 75.16 23.25 -0.31
C MET A 4 74.35 22.14 0.37
N LYS A 5 73.54 22.52 1.33
CA LYS A 5 72.52 21.63 1.95
C LYS A 5 71.32 21.53 1.04
N SER A 6 71.13 20.37 0.40
CA SER A 6 69.91 20.04 -0.33
C SER A 6 68.75 19.90 0.63
N LYS A 7 67.76 20.80 0.51
CA LYS A 7 66.44 20.66 1.19
C LYS A 7 65.55 19.70 0.37
N MET A 8 65.39 18.52 0.91
CA MET A 8 64.45 17.53 0.41
C MET A 8 63.03 17.98 0.69
N VAL A 9 62.31 18.47 -0.32
CA VAL A 9 60.87 18.83 -0.24
C VAL A 9 60.10 17.52 -0.26
N LYS A 10 59.53 17.14 0.87
CA LYS A 10 58.58 16.02 0.96
C LYS A 10 57.22 16.45 0.38
N SER A 11 56.93 16.05 -0.83
CA SER A 11 55.64 16.21 -1.47
C SER A 11 54.64 15.27 -0.78
N ILE A 12 53.74 15.83 0.02
CA ILE A 12 52.63 15.07 0.56
C ILE A 12 51.57 14.99 -0.53
N MET A 13 51.51 13.84 -1.15
CA MET A 13 50.48 13.49 -2.12
C MET A 13 49.20 13.13 -1.30
N MET A 14 48.29 14.08 -1.16
CA MET A 14 46.99 13.87 -0.53
C MET A 14 46.09 13.12 -1.53
N LEU A 15 45.98 11.80 -1.33
CA LEU A 15 45.08 10.96 -2.08
C LEU A 15 43.64 11.29 -1.65
N LEU A 16 42.96 12.10 -2.43
CA LEU A 16 41.53 12.34 -2.25
C LEU A 16 40.80 11.07 -2.71
N ALA A 17 40.47 10.20 -1.79
CA ALA A 17 39.54 9.09 -2.03
C ALA A 17 38.15 9.70 -2.26
N LEU A 18 37.78 9.86 -3.50
CA LEU A 18 36.39 10.10 -3.89
C LEU A 18 35.60 8.84 -3.52
N ALA A 19 35.01 8.86 -2.31
CA ALA A 19 33.95 7.91 -1.98
C ALA A 19 32.78 8.21 -2.92
N SER A 20 32.73 7.49 -4.04
CA SER A 20 31.53 7.40 -4.87
C SER A 20 30.46 6.71 -4.02
N SER A 21 29.69 7.52 -3.30
CA SER A 21 28.43 7.07 -2.73
C SER A 21 27.55 6.66 -3.91
N ASN A 22 27.47 5.37 -4.18
CA ASN A 22 26.48 4.79 -5.04
C ASN A 22 25.12 5.06 -4.37
N TYR A 23 24.55 6.23 -4.60
CA TYR A 23 23.12 6.43 -4.39
C TYR A 23 22.42 5.53 -5.39
N SER A 24 22.18 4.30 -4.97
CA SER A 24 21.23 3.42 -5.64
C SER A 24 19.89 4.16 -5.57
N TYR A 25 19.53 4.88 -6.62
CA TYR A 25 18.18 5.38 -6.79
C TYR A 25 17.29 4.15 -6.71
N ALA A 26 16.47 4.07 -5.67
CA ALA A 26 15.52 2.99 -5.53
C ALA A 26 14.73 2.93 -6.84
N GLN A 27 14.80 1.80 -7.53
CA GLN A 27 14.15 1.62 -8.81
C GLN A 27 12.66 1.88 -8.63
N GLN A 28 12.08 2.74 -9.48
CA GLN A 28 10.68 3.11 -9.34
C GLN A 28 9.95 2.96 -10.68
N ALA A 29 8.72 2.47 -10.63
CA ALA A 29 7.82 2.43 -11.77
C ALA A 29 6.96 3.69 -11.79
N THR A 30 6.96 4.41 -12.90
CA THR A 30 6.13 5.60 -13.09
C THR A 30 4.83 5.21 -13.77
N ILE A 31 3.71 5.73 -13.25
CA ILE A 31 2.37 5.52 -13.75
C ILE A 31 1.75 6.89 -14.01
N THR A 32 1.24 7.11 -15.20
CA THR A 32 0.50 8.33 -15.55
C THR A 32 -0.97 7.97 -15.80
N VAL A 33 -1.87 8.63 -15.09
CA VAL A 33 -3.32 8.47 -15.22
C VAL A 33 -3.88 9.77 -15.80
N SER A 34 -4.66 9.68 -16.86
CA SER A 34 -5.28 10.82 -17.53
C SER A 34 -6.79 10.82 -17.35
N ASN A 35 -7.36 11.99 -17.15
CA ASN A 35 -8.80 12.21 -17.05
C ASN A 35 -9.24 13.11 -18.22
N PRO A 36 -9.91 12.54 -19.24
CA PRO A 36 -10.38 13.32 -20.40
C PRO A 36 -11.69 14.09 -20.13
N THR A 37 -12.32 13.91 -18.96
CA THR A 37 -13.63 14.48 -18.65
C THR A 37 -13.52 15.88 -18.03
N ALA A 38 -14.63 16.63 -18.08
CA ALA A 38 -14.74 17.96 -17.46
C ALA A 38 -14.92 17.93 -15.93
N ALA A 39 -15.10 16.76 -15.32
CA ALA A 39 -15.25 16.60 -13.86
C ALA A 39 -13.98 16.00 -13.26
N GLN A 40 -13.66 16.37 -12.01
CA GLN A 40 -12.63 15.67 -11.24
C GLN A 40 -13.06 14.23 -11.00
N ARG A 41 -12.14 13.29 -11.16
CA ARG A 41 -12.39 11.86 -10.92
C ARG A 41 -11.45 11.34 -9.84
N THR A 42 -12.00 10.57 -8.93
CA THR A 42 -11.26 9.77 -7.96
C THR A 42 -11.75 8.34 -8.10
N GLU A 43 -10.88 7.45 -8.57
CA GLU A 43 -11.23 6.08 -8.93
C GLU A 43 -10.11 5.11 -8.58
N LEU A 44 -10.49 3.86 -8.33
CA LEU A 44 -9.53 2.76 -8.22
C LEU A 44 -9.02 2.38 -9.62
N ILE A 45 -7.71 2.49 -9.79
CA ILE A 45 -7.00 2.06 -10.99
C ILE A 45 -6.37 0.71 -10.71
N SER A 46 -6.62 -0.26 -11.58
CA SER A 46 -6.04 -1.61 -11.50
C SER A 46 -4.89 -1.74 -12.48
N LEU A 47 -3.75 -2.20 -11.98
CA LEU A 47 -2.50 -2.35 -12.73
C LEU A 47 -1.92 -3.75 -12.51
N SER A 48 -1.39 -4.36 -13.56
CA SER A 48 -0.74 -5.66 -13.44
C SER A 48 0.53 -5.57 -12.58
N MET A 49 0.59 -6.38 -11.50
CA MET A 49 1.80 -6.48 -10.68
C MET A 49 2.98 -7.07 -11.44
N SER A 50 2.75 -7.91 -12.46
CA SER A 50 3.83 -8.44 -13.29
C SER A 50 4.52 -7.32 -14.08
N GLU A 51 3.77 -6.39 -14.65
CA GLU A 51 4.33 -5.22 -15.34
C GLU A 51 5.06 -4.26 -14.39
N ILE A 52 4.50 -4.03 -13.20
CA ILE A 52 5.14 -3.22 -12.17
C ILE A 52 6.46 -3.84 -11.73
N LYS A 53 6.48 -5.15 -11.44
CA LYS A 53 7.70 -5.88 -11.07
C LYS A 53 8.76 -5.81 -12.17
N ALA A 54 8.39 -6.01 -13.43
CA ALA A 54 9.32 -5.89 -14.56
C ALA A 54 9.98 -4.50 -14.60
N LYS A 55 9.19 -3.42 -14.40
CA LYS A 55 9.70 -2.04 -14.33
C LYS A 55 10.61 -1.80 -13.11
N LEU A 56 10.44 -2.57 -12.04
CA LEU A 56 11.27 -2.55 -10.83
C LEU A 56 12.43 -3.57 -10.89
N GLY A 57 12.81 -4.05 -12.10
CA GLY A 57 13.88 -5.05 -12.28
C GLY A 57 13.61 -6.36 -11.54
N ASN A 58 12.36 -6.74 -11.38
CA ASN A 58 11.91 -7.91 -10.63
C ASN A 58 12.29 -7.89 -9.14
N ALA A 59 12.60 -6.72 -8.60
CA ALA A 59 12.88 -6.58 -7.17
C ALA A 59 11.64 -6.93 -6.33
N THR A 60 11.87 -7.55 -5.18
CA THR A 60 10.83 -7.95 -4.22
C THR A 60 11.06 -7.29 -2.86
N PRO A 61 9.99 -6.90 -2.14
CA PRO A 61 10.10 -6.34 -0.80
C PRO A 61 10.76 -7.32 0.17
N LYS A 62 11.66 -6.82 1.01
CA LYS A 62 12.23 -7.54 2.15
C LYS A 62 11.28 -7.50 3.34
N LYS A 63 11.64 -8.20 4.42
CA LYS A 63 10.85 -8.17 5.67
C LYS A 63 10.70 -6.72 6.17
N GLY A 64 9.46 -6.27 6.36
CA GLY A 64 9.12 -4.91 6.78
C GLY A 64 9.03 -3.88 5.65
N GLU A 65 9.24 -4.30 4.41
CA GLU A 65 9.01 -3.48 3.21
C GLU A 65 7.75 -3.94 2.48
N ALA A 66 7.23 -3.07 1.62
CA ALA A 66 6.12 -3.34 0.72
C ALA A 66 6.31 -2.57 -0.59
N TYR A 67 5.50 -2.91 -1.59
CA TYR A 67 5.29 -2.01 -2.72
C TYR A 67 4.47 -0.83 -2.23
N ILE A 68 5.01 0.36 -2.32
CA ILE A 68 4.39 1.60 -1.89
C ILE A 68 4.13 2.50 -3.10
N VAL A 69 3.02 3.23 -3.08
CA VAL A 69 2.66 4.16 -4.13
C VAL A 69 2.70 5.57 -3.58
N LYS A 70 3.37 6.47 -4.30
CA LYS A 70 3.46 7.88 -3.93
C LYS A 70 2.94 8.76 -5.06
N ASN A 71 2.33 9.87 -4.72
CA ASN A 71 1.99 10.91 -5.67
C ASN A 71 3.22 11.79 -5.98
N LYS A 72 3.07 12.76 -6.91
CA LYS A 72 4.14 13.70 -7.29
C LYS A 72 4.69 14.54 -6.13
N LYS A 73 3.92 14.69 -5.04
CA LYS A 73 4.36 15.40 -3.82
C LYS A 73 5.11 14.50 -2.84
N GLY A 74 5.34 13.23 -3.18
CA GLY A 74 6.00 12.26 -2.30
C GLY A 74 5.09 11.67 -1.21
N GLN A 75 3.81 12.02 -1.18
CA GLN A 75 2.85 11.49 -0.22
C GLN A 75 2.45 10.07 -0.64
N GLN A 76 2.48 9.14 0.29
CA GLN A 76 1.98 7.79 0.06
C GLN A 76 0.46 7.83 -0.07
N ILE A 77 -0.06 7.17 -1.10
CA ILE A 77 -1.50 7.05 -1.35
C ILE A 77 -1.99 5.63 -1.06
N GLY A 78 -3.30 5.48 -0.90
CA GLY A 78 -3.95 4.19 -0.72
C GLY A 78 -3.65 3.25 -1.88
N SER A 79 -3.20 2.06 -1.56
CA SER A 79 -2.94 1.01 -2.55
C SER A 79 -3.07 -0.37 -1.91
N GLN A 80 -3.45 -1.36 -2.72
CA GLN A 80 -3.61 -2.74 -2.28
C GLN A 80 -3.23 -3.69 -3.41
N ILE A 81 -2.55 -4.78 -3.06
CA ILE A 81 -2.35 -5.90 -4.00
C ILE A 81 -3.49 -6.89 -3.79
N THR A 82 -4.17 -7.23 -4.88
CA THR A 82 -5.28 -8.17 -4.89
C THR A 82 -4.77 -9.62 -5.03
N TYR A 83 -5.62 -10.60 -4.69
CA TYR A 83 -5.27 -12.02 -4.78
C TYR A 83 -4.99 -12.49 -6.22
N ASP A 84 -5.59 -11.83 -7.21
CA ASP A 84 -5.39 -12.10 -8.65
C ASP A 84 -4.18 -11.36 -9.24
N GLY A 85 -3.36 -10.74 -8.37
CA GLY A 85 -2.07 -10.19 -8.77
C GLY A 85 -2.13 -8.81 -9.42
N ASN A 86 -3.12 -7.98 -9.06
CA ASN A 86 -3.20 -6.59 -9.49
C ASN A 86 -2.84 -5.63 -8.35
N LEU A 87 -2.23 -4.50 -8.68
CA LEU A 87 -2.06 -3.36 -7.80
C LEU A 87 -3.21 -2.39 -8.01
N LEU A 88 -4.04 -2.22 -6.99
CA LEU A 88 -5.07 -1.18 -6.95
C LEU A 88 -4.48 0.10 -6.37
N ILE A 89 -4.78 1.22 -7.01
CA ILE A 89 -4.34 2.56 -6.62
C ILE A 89 -5.56 3.47 -6.54
N ASP A 90 -5.71 4.20 -5.44
CA ASP A 90 -6.71 5.26 -5.32
C ASP A 90 -6.20 6.52 -6.03
N ALA A 91 -6.63 6.71 -7.27
CA ALA A 91 -6.14 7.76 -8.15
C ALA A 91 -7.13 8.92 -8.23
N SER A 92 -6.67 10.13 -7.90
CA SER A 92 -7.44 11.37 -8.07
C SER A 92 -6.83 12.24 -9.15
N VAL A 93 -7.62 12.59 -10.17
CA VAL A 93 -7.17 13.33 -11.35
C VAL A 93 -8.14 14.46 -11.65
N ARG A 94 -7.60 15.69 -11.77
CA ARG A 94 -8.37 16.90 -12.10
C ARG A 94 -9.01 16.80 -13.49
N PRO A 95 -10.04 17.63 -13.78
CA PRO A 95 -10.63 17.73 -15.11
C PRO A 95 -9.58 17.98 -16.19
N HIS A 96 -9.72 17.30 -17.34
CA HIS A 96 -8.83 17.43 -18.51
C HIS A 96 -7.34 17.40 -18.17
N GLY A 97 -6.97 16.64 -17.12
CA GLY A 97 -5.62 16.61 -16.58
C GLY A 97 -5.02 15.23 -16.50
N SER A 98 -3.81 15.18 -15.96
CA SER A 98 -3.09 13.95 -15.65
C SER A 98 -2.51 14.01 -14.26
N ALA A 99 -2.38 12.87 -13.61
CA ALA A 99 -1.68 12.65 -12.36
C ALA A 99 -0.61 11.58 -12.54
N THR A 100 0.54 11.80 -11.89
CA THR A 100 1.65 10.86 -11.91
C THR A 100 1.82 10.23 -10.55
N TYR A 101 1.96 8.91 -10.55
CA TYR A 101 2.19 8.08 -9.38
C TYR A 101 3.49 7.30 -9.57
N TYR A 102 4.14 7.01 -8.46
CA TYR A 102 5.41 6.31 -8.42
C TYR A 102 5.29 5.09 -7.53
N VAL A 103 5.53 3.91 -8.08
CA VAL A 103 5.60 2.67 -7.32
C VAL A 103 7.06 2.35 -7.05
N SER A 104 7.37 2.06 -5.81
CA SER A 104 8.70 1.64 -5.36
C SER A 104 8.59 0.64 -4.22
N ILE A 105 9.71 0.02 -3.85
CA ILE A 105 9.79 -0.78 -2.63
C ILE A 105 10.27 0.13 -1.50
N GLY A 106 9.61 0.03 -0.36
CA GLY A 106 9.98 0.81 0.82
C GLY A 106 9.14 0.47 2.04
N LYS A 107 9.40 1.17 3.13
CA LYS A 107 8.65 0.99 4.36
C LYS A 107 7.26 1.64 4.22
N PRO A 108 6.17 0.86 4.38
CA PRO A 108 4.82 1.41 4.29
C PRO A 108 4.51 2.29 5.53
N TYR A 109 3.74 3.36 5.31
CA TYR A 109 3.06 4.03 6.41
C TYR A 109 1.78 3.28 6.78
N PRO A 110 1.37 3.30 8.05
CA PRO A 110 0.08 2.75 8.46
C PRO A 110 -1.05 3.40 7.66
N GLN A 111 -1.90 2.58 7.06
CA GLN A 111 -3.10 3.03 6.36
C GLN A 111 -4.32 2.68 7.17
N LYS A 112 -5.35 3.53 7.15
CA LYS A 112 -6.64 3.20 7.76
C LYS A 112 -7.25 2.00 7.01
N VAL A 113 -7.68 1.01 7.76
CA VAL A 113 -8.43 -0.13 7.23
C VAL A 113 -9.91 0.27 7.16
N TRP A 114 -10.41 0.48 5.94
CA TRP A 114 -11.78 0.93 5.69
C TRP A 114 -12.79 -0.20 5.60
N ALA A 115 -12.33 -1.41 5.32
CA ALA A 115 -13.18 -2.58 5.23
C ALA A 115 -12.52 -3.78 5.89
N THR A 116 -13.30 -4.56 6.63
CA THR A 116 -12.87 -5.81 7.26
C THR A 116 -13.88 -6.91 7.03
N GLY A 117 -13.45 -8.15 7.13
CA GLY A 117 -14.34 -9.30 7.08
C GLY A 117 -13.66 -10.50 7.73
N ALA A 118 -14.45 -11.32 8.41
CA ALA A 118 -13.97 -12.52 9.05
C ALA A 118 -15.07 -13.56 9.25
N LEU A 119 -14.64 -14.80 9.46
CA LEU A 119 -15.48 -15.87 9.97
C LEU A 119 -15.46 -15.80 11.51
N TYR A 120 -16.62 -15.58 12.10
CA TYR A 120 -16.81 -15.40 13.55
C TYR A 120 -17.31 -16.69 14.19
N LYS A 121 -16.39 -17.57 14.57
CA LYS A 121 -16.73 -18.86 15.21
C LYS A 121 -17.53 -18.71 16.51
N MET A 122 -17.25 -17.66 17.29
CA MET A 122 -17.98 -17.35 18.53
C MET A 122 -19.45 -16.98 18.29
N ARG A 123 -19.80 -16.61 17.05
CA ARG A 123 -21.18 -16.31 16.62
C ARG A 123 -21.74 -17.39 15.71
N LYS A 124 -21.56 -18.66 16.07
CA LYS A 124 -22.07 -19.85 15.35
C LYS A 124 -21.62 -19.90 13.88
N ASP A 125 -20.34 -19.58 13.65
CA ASP A 125 -19.68 -19.56 12.34
C ASP A 125 -20.24 -18.50 11.37
N ASP A 126 -20.76 -17.38 11.86
CA ASP A 126 -21.20 -16.28 11.01
C ASP A 126 -20.02 -15.74 10.17
N LEU A 127 -20.27 -15.50 8.88
CA LEU A 127 -19.40 -14.71 8.04
C LEU A 127 -19.92 -13.27 8.06
N ALA A 128 -19.14 -12.33 8.55
CA ALA A 128 -19.51 -10.93 8.55
C ALA A 128 -18.39 -10.05 8.01
N TRP A 129 -18.79 -8.97 7.34
CA TRP A 129 -17.87 -7.97 6.81
C TRP A 129 -18.49 -6.58 6.90
N GLU A 130 -17.66 -5.58 6.89
CA GLU A 130 -18.07 -4.18 6.97
C GLU A 130 -17.14 -3.27 6.19
N ASN A 131 -17.67 -2.12 5.80
CA ASN A 131 -16.92 -0.97 5.33
C ASN A 131 -17.28 0.27 6.18
N ASP A 132 -16.88 1.44 5.73
CA ASP A 132 -17.16 2.72 6.42
C ASP A 132 -18.67 3.13 6.43
N ARG A 133 -19.55 2.39 5.75
CA ARG A 133 -20.98 2.74 5.60
C ARG A 133 -21.93 1.64 6.03
N CYS A 134 -21.61 0.40 5.72
CA CYS A 134 -22.51 -0.74 5.94
C CYS A 134 -21.75 -1.91 6.55
N ALA A 135 -22.48 -2.75 7.27
CA ALA A 135 -22.03 -4.07 7.68
C ALA A 135 -23.00 -5.13 7.17
N TYR A 136 -22.48 -6.32 6.96
CA TYR A 136 -23.20 -7.45 6.39
C TYR A 136 -22.89 -8.72 7.17
N ARG A 137 -23.85 -9.65 7.20
CA ARG A 137 -23.69 -10.97 7.81
C ARG A 137 -24.39 -12.03 6.98
N VAL A 138 -23.74 -13.17 6.87
CA VAL A 138 -24.36 -14.44 6.47
C VAL A 138 -24.26 -15.40 7.62
N TYR A 139 -25.37 -16.05 7.96
CA TYR A 139 -25.42 -17.02 9.03
C TYR A 139 -24.60 -18.26 8.73
N GLY A 140 -23.86 -18.71 9.73
CA GLY A 140 -22.97 -19.85 9.60
C GLY A 140 -23.64 -21.21 9.75
N PRO A 141 -22.96 -22.27 9.34
CA PRO A 141 -23.50 -23.63 9.40
C PRO A 141 -23.74 -24.13 10.83
N ALA A 142 -23.05 -23.57 11.83
CA ALA A 142 -23.29 -23.94 13.22
C ALA A 142 -24.66 -23.49 13.71
N LEU A 143 -25.19 -22.37 13.22
CA LEU A 143 -26.56 -21.95 13.51
C LEU A 143 -27.58 -22.94 12.95
N GLN A 144 -27.41 -23.37 11.71
CA GLN A 144 -28.28 -24.33 11.08
C GLN A 144 -28.30 -25.68 11.81
N ARG A 145 -27.13 -26.12 12.32
CA ARG A 145 -27.04 -27.36 13.14
C ARG A 145 -27.79 -27.27 14.48
N SER A 146 -28.04 -26.08 14.99
CA SER A 146 -28.83 -25.86 16.21
C SER A 146 -30.34 -25.95 15.99
N GLY A 147 -30.80 -26.21 14.77
CA GLY A 147 -32.21 -26.28 14.40
C GLY A 147 -32.80 -24.96 13.92
N GLU A 148 -32.09 -23.85 14.02
CA GLU A 148 -32.52 -22.58 13.45
C GLU A 148 -32.36 -22.57 11.91
N ARG A 149 -33.38 -22.07 11.22
CA ARG A 149 -33.41 -21.98 9.78
C ARG A 149 -33.36 -20.53 9.34
N SER A 150 -32.23 -19.85 9.67
CA SER A 150 -31.97 -18.50 9.23
C SER A 150 -31.13 -18.53 7.96
N PHE A 151 -31.66 -17.96 6.89
CA PHE A 151 -31.00 -17.89 5.59
C PHE A 151 -31.00 -16.45 5.11
N GLY A 152 -30.05 -16.12 4.23
CA GLY A 152 -29.94 -14.80 3.63
C GLY A 152 -28.82 -13.97 4.22
N THR A 153 -28.85 -12.69 3.91
CA THR A 153 -27.85 -11.70 4.32
C THR A 153 -28.49 -10.59 5.11
N ASP A 154 -28.03 -10.36 6.32
CA ASP A 154 -28.37 -9.14 7.07
C ASP A 154 -27.53 -7.98 6.58
N ILE A 155 -28.13 -6.80 6.58
CA ILE A 155 -27.48 -5.54 6.19
C ILE A 155 -27.74 -4.52 7.28
N TRP A 156 -26.68 -3.89 7.78
CA TRP A 156 -26.78 -2.77 8.73
C TRP A 156 -26.16 -1.52 8.13
N VAL A 157 -26.91 -0.44 8.16
CA VAL A 157 -26.35 0.89 7.88
C VAL A 157 -25.63 1.37 9.13
N LYS A 158 -24.40 1.86 8.97
CA LYS A 158 -23.57 2.31 10.07
C LYS A 158 -23.73 3.81 10.30
N ASN A 159 -23.66 4.22 11.55
CA ASN A 159 -23.59 5.61 11.99
C ASN A 159 -22.18 6.07 12.33
N THR A 160 -21.18 5.22 12.06
CA THR A 160 -19.75 5.51 12.25
C THR A 160 -18.95 4.94 11.08
N PRO A 161 -17.87 5.60 10.65
CA PRO A 161 -16.98 5.06 9.64
C PRO A 161 -15.97 4.03 10.19
N ASP A 162 -15.99 3.75 11.50
CA ASP A 162 -15.06 2.84 12.12
C ASP A 162 -15.52 1.38 12.01
N ASN A 163 -14.58 0.44 12.01
CA ASN A 163 -14.89 -0.97 12.03
C ASN A 163 -15.40 -1.36 13.42
N VAL A 164 -16.63 -1.88 13.52
CA VAL A 164 -17.33 -2.11 14.79
C VAL A 164 -17.94 -3.51 14.94
N VAL A 165 -17.97 -4.30 13.87
CA VAL A 165 -18.62 -5.62 13.89
C VAL A 165 -17.96 -6.53 14.90
N TYR A 166 -16.63 -6.61 14.94
CA TYR A 166 -15.91 -7.45 15.89
C TYR A 166 -16.24 -7.07 17.35
N ASP A 167 -16.18 -5.80 17.67
CA ASP A 167 -16.43 -5.31 19.04
C ASP A 167 -17.88 -5.56 19.51
N ARG A 168 -18.83 -5.43 18.58
CA ARG A 168 -20.23 -5.72 18.86
C ARG A 168 -20.45 -7.21 19.09
N TYR A 169 -19.83 -8.07 18.30
CA TYR A 169 -19.94 -9.53 18.45
C TYR A 169 -19.36 -10.03 19.77
N ILE A 170 -18.27 -9.44 20.26
CA ILE A 170 -17.71 -9.80 21.58
C ILE A 170 -18.63 -9.38 22.72
N LYS A 171 -19.32 -8.26 22.62
CA LYS A 171 -20.23 -7.77 23.68
C LYS A 171 -21.51 -8.60 23.79
N ASP A 172 -21.89 -9.31 22.75
CA ASP A 172 -23.12 -10.10 22.66
C ASP A 172 -22.92 -11.61 22.99
N VAL A 173 -21.70 -11.99 23.46
CA VAL A 173 -21.35 -13.40 23.79
C VAL A 173 -21.41 -13.64 25.29
#